data_ed56efa941faf50526a27be870abe0c9
#
_entry.id   ed56efa941faf50526a27be870abe0c9
#
_cell.length_a   1.000
_cell.length_b   1.000
_cell.length_c   1.000
_cell.angle_alpha   90.00
_cell.angle_beta   90.00
_cell.angle_gamma   90.00
#
_symmetry.space_group_name_H-M   'P 1'
#
loop_
_entity.id
_entity.type
_entity.pdbx_description
1 polymer ?
#
loop_
_entity_poly.entity_id
_entity_poly.type
_entity_poly.pdbx_seq_one_letter_code
_entity_poly.pdbx_strand_id
1 'polypeptide(L)'
;SKYVVPDGSSPYYAAQSTDPNFQAPTSWRTSLGIDVMTAGGWDVTFEYNHDEVKHAVSFFDPSLKRTGTLADGRGTYDGKGIYQLTNDDQGRTEAYTISLSKDFGDLQFNAGYTHMNATDVYALTSAQSESAYGRMPKHDGENLSAQRSNFMVEHKFISSLDYTTQLIGDNDTRFSLVYVAKSGEPYSVTFDGDSMTDGND
;
A
#
# COMPACT_ATOMS: atom_id res chain seq x y z
N SER A 1 20.49 -1.15 29.13
CA SER A 1 20.42 -2.60 28.88
C SER A 1 21.61 -3.00 28.00
N LYS A 2 22.39 -3.98 28.46
CA LYS A 2 23.50 -4.52 27.67
C LYS A 2 22.93 -5.39 26.56
N TYR A 3 23.17 -5.03 25.31
CA TYR A 3 22.98 -5.92 24.19
C TYR A 3 23.93 -7.11 24.33
N VAL A 4 23.37 -8.29 24.46
CA VAL A 4 24.13 -9.54 24.29
C VAL A 4 24.16 -9.80 22.79
N VAL A 5 25.30 -9.55 22.15
CA VAL A 5 25.52 -10.02 20.78
C VAL A 5 25.59 -11.53 20.86
N PRO A 6 24.74 -12.29 20.18
CA PRO A 6 24.88 -13.74 20.11
C PRO A 6 26.25 -14.08 19.54
N ASP A 7 26.92 -15.06 20.12
CA ASP A 7 28.29 -15.50 19.76
C ASP A 7 28.40 -16.17 18.37
N GLY A 8 27.36 -16.07 17.54
CA GLY A 8 27.31 -16.63 16.19
C GLY A 8 27.09 -18.14 16.13
N SER A 9 26.81 -18.79 17.25
CA SER A 9 26.67 -20.25 17.31
C SER A 9 25.22 -20.75 17.09
N SER A 10 24.22 -19.84 16.95
CA SER A 10 22.86 -20.24 16.66
C SER A 10 22.39 -19.68 15.30
N PRO A 11 22.07 -20.53 14.33
CA PRO A 11 21.64 -20.10 12.99
C PRO A 11 20.21 -19.52 12.94
N TYR A 12 19.54 -19.28 14.09
CA TYR A 12 18.11 -18.99 14.13
C TYR A 12 17.71 -17.73 14.89
N TYR A 13 18.63 -16.87 15.30
CA TYR A 13 18.27 -15.63 16.00
C TYR A 13 18.79 -14.41 15.24
N ALA A 14 17.99 -13.91 14.31
CA ALA A 14 18.14 -12.56 13.81
C ALA A 14 18.08 -11.57 14.98
N ALA A 15 19.13 -10.78 15.18
CA ALA A 15 19.11 -9.73 16.18
C ALA A 15 18.16 -8.63 15.73
N GLN A 16 17.28 -8.18 16.62
CA GLN A 16 16.35 -7.10 16.33
C GLN A 16 16.69 -5.88 17.19
N SER A 17 16.65 -4.71 16.57
CA SER A 17 16.92 -3.45 17.25
C SER A 17 15.94 -2.37 16.78
N THR A 18 15.87 -1.27 17.52
CA THR A 18 15.14 -0.08 17.11
C THR A 18 16.12 1.07 16.98
N ASP A 19 16.01 1.82 15.90
CA ASP A 19 16.77 3.06 15.71
C ASP A 19 16.46 4.01 16.88
N PRO A 20 17.49 4.54 17.60
CA PRO A 20 17.28 5.52 18.66
C PRO A 20 16.49 6.75 18.23
N ASN A 21 16.51 7.07 16.94
CA ASN A 21 15.79 8.22 16.36
C ASN A 21 14.42 7.83 15.75
N PHE A 22 13.97 6.60 15.96
CA PHE A 22 12.67 6.15 15.46
C PHE A 22 11.54 7.03 15.96
N GLN A 23 10.70 7.49 15.03
CA GLN A 23 9.55 8.32 15.31
C GLN A 23 8.25 7.57 14.99
N ALA A 24 7.18 7.94 15.69
CA ALA A 24 5.86 7.39 15.39
C ALA A 24 5.46 7.67 13.93
N PRO A 25 4.85 6.71 13.23
CA PRO A 25 4.42 6.90 11.84
C PRO A 25 3.53 8.12 11.70
N THR A 26 3.87 8.97 10.74
CA THR A 26 3.15 10.22 10.42
C THR A 26 3.08 10.43 8.93
N SER A 27 2.00 11.07 8.49
CA SER A 27 1.84 11.55 7.12
C SER A 27 1.15 12.92 7.07
N TRP A 28 1.36 13.62 5.96
CA TRP A 28 0.60 14.81 5.61
C TRP A 28 -0.48 14.42 4.62
N ARG A 29 -1.72 14.77 4.96
CA ARG A 29 -2.85 14.51 4.07
C ARG A 29 -3.52 15.82 3.66
N THR A 30 -3.73 15.96 2.36
CA THR A 30 -4.48 17.05 1.75
C THR A 30 -5.66 16.47 1.00
N SER A 31 -6.85 17.06 1.20
CA SER A 31 -8.06 16.67 0.48
C SER A 31 -8.73 17.93 -0.08
N LEU A 32 -9.18 17.83 -1.33
CA LEU A 32 -9.96 18.86 -2.01
C LEU A 32 -11.20 18.19 -2.61
N GLY A 33 -12.38 18.73 -2.31
CA GLY A 33 -13.65 18.27 -2.84
C GLY A 33 -14.43 19.40 -3.50
N ILE A 34 -15.14 19.09 -4.57
CA ILE A 34 -16.07 19.99 -5.26
C ILE A 34 -17.34 19.21 -5.55
N ASP A 35 -18.47 19.73 -5.07
CA ASP A 35 -19.81 19.20 -5.31
C ASP A 35 -20.58 20.16 -6.20
N VAL A 36 -21.21 19.62 -7.24
CA VAL A 36 -22.01 20.39 -8.19
C VAL A 36 -23.33 19.70 -8.43
N MET A 37 -24.42 20.40 -8.15
CA MET A 37 -25.74 20.00 -8.59
C MET A 37 -26.01 20.61 -9.96
N THR A 38 -26.24 19.78 -10.97
CA THR A 38 -26.55 20.24 -12.33
C THR A 38 -28.02 20.63 -12.48
N ALA A 39 -28.34 21.45 -13.48
CA ALA A 39 -29.72 21.82 -13.82
C ALA A 39 -30.58 20.59 -14.19
N GLY A 40 -29.98 19.48 -14.60
CA GLY A 40 -30.65 18.21 -14.87
C GLY A 40 -30.88 17.33 -13.63
N GLY A 41 -30.57 17.83 -12.41
CA GLY A 41 -30.75 17.10 -11.15
C GLY A 41 -29.73 15.97 -10.94
N TRP A 42 -28.55 16.08 -11.52
CA TRP A 42 -27.43 15.22 -11.21
C TRP A 42 -26.56 15.89 -10.14
N ASP A 43 -26.21 15.12 -9.11
CA ASP A 43 -25.16 15.49 -8.18
C ASP A 43 -23.85 14.91 -8.70
N VAL A 44 -22.86 15.76 -8.89
CA VAL A 44 -21.51 15.40 -9.35
C VAL A 44 -20.51 15.83 -8.29
N THR A 45 -19.73 14.89 -7.79
CA THR A 45 -18.64 15.16 -6.84
C THR A 45 -17.32 14.86 -7.51
N PHE A 46 -16.37 15.75 -7.37
CA PHE A 46 -14.97 15.51 -7.68
C PHE A 46 -14.16 15.62 -6.39
N GLU A 47 -13.29 14.64 -6.14
CA GLU A 47 -12.39 14.64 -4.99
C GLU A 47 -10.95 14.37 -5.44
N TYR A 48 -10.02 15.11 -4.85
CA TYR A 48 -8.60 14.86 -4.91
C TYR A 48 -8.07 14.63 -3.50
N ASN A 49 -7.36 13.52 -3.32
CA ASN A 49 -6.69 13.18 -2.08
C ASN A 49 -5.21 12.97 -2.35
N HIS A 50 -4.36 13.62 -1.54
CA HIS A 50 -2.92 13.46 -1.54
C HIS A 50 -2.45 13.13 -0.13
N ASP A 51 -1.67 12.05 0.00
CA ASP A 51 -1.03 11.64 1.25
C ASP A 51 0.48 11.52 1.00
N GLU A 52 1.28 12.21 1.80
CA GLU A 52 2.72 12.17 1.76
C GLU A 52 3.24 11.67 3.10
N VAL A 53 3.92 10.52 3.06
CA VAL A 53 4.49 9.91 4.26
C VAL A 53 5.68 10.74 4.73
N LYS A 54 5.79 10.91 6.06
CA LYS A 54 6.93 11.58 6.70
C LYS A 54 7.77 10.60 7.53
N HIS A 55 7.12 9.67 8.19
CA HIS A 55 7.78 8.67 9.02
C HIS A 55 7.05 7.33 8.87
N ALA A 56 7.20 6.62 7.74
CA ALA A 56 6.72 5.24 7.64
C ALA A 56 7.58 4.31 8.49
N VAL A 57 6.99 3.20 8.90
CA VAL A 57 7.76 2.09 9.46
C VAL A 57 8.59 1.46 8.36
N SER A 58 9.87 1.32 8.58
CA SER A 58 10.81 0.65 7.68
C SER A 58 11.75 -0.25 8.45
N PHE A 59 12.37 -1.18 7.76
CA PHE A 59 13.40 -2.06 8.32
C PHE A 59 14.61 -2.08 7.40
N PHE A 60 15.79 -2.20 7.96
CA PHE A 60 17.01 -2.46 7.20
C PHE A 60 17.94 -3.35 7.98
N ASP A 61 18.91 -3.96 7.31
CA ASP A 61 19.98 -4.70 7.96
C ASP A 61 21.27 -3.85 7.97
N PRO A 62 21.65 -3.23 9.11
CA PRO A 62 22.87 -2.43 9.21
C PRO A 62 24.15 -3.25 9.09
N SER A 63 24.05 -4.56 9.07
CA SER A 63 25.21 -5.45 8.89
C SER A 63 25.50 -5.77 7.43
N LEU A 64 24.59 -5.44 6.49
CA LEU A 64 24.81 -5.66 5.06
C LEU A 64 26.07 -4.94 4.59
N LYS A 65 26.87 -5.67 3.81
CA LYS A 65 28.06 -5.13 3.13
C LYS A 65 28.05 -5.60 1.71
N ARG A 66 28.13 -4.66 0.78
CA ARG A 66 28.22 -4.99 -0.63
C ARG A 66 29.51 -5.75 -0.91
N THR A 67 29.42 -6.95 -1.48
CA THR A 67 30.53 -7.84 -1.79
C THR A 67 30.84 -7.91 -3.27
N GLY A 68 29.86 -7.55 -4.13
CA GLY A 68 30.03 -7.62 -5.57
C GLY A 68 28.85 -7.04 -6.34
N THR A 69 28.76 -7.40 -7.60
CA THR A 69 27.70 -6.96 -8.51
C THR A 69 27.36 -8.11 -9.46
N LEU A 70 26.09 -8.40 -9.60
CA LEU A 70 25.55 -9.37 -10.56
C LEU A 70 25.70 -8.84 -12.01
N ALA A 71 25.55 -9.73 -12.98
CA ALA A 71 25.67 -9.38 -14.39
C ALA A 71 24.63 -8.35 -14.87
N ASP A 72 23.50 -8.24 -14.18
CA ASP A 72 22.42 -7.27 -14.41
C ASP A 72 22.60 -5.94 -13.66
N GLY A 73 23.70 -5.76 -12.92
CA GLY A 73 24.05 -4.54 -12.21
C GLY A 73 23.59 -4.48 -10.75
N ARG A 74 22.82 -5.45 -10.25
CA ARG A 74 22.39 -5.51 -8.85
C ARG A 74 23.57 -5.86 -7.94
N GLY A 75 23.53 -5.35 -6.70
CA GLY A 75 24.53 -5.68 -5.68
C GLY A 75 24.38 -7.11 -5.17
N THR A 76 25.52 -7.71 -4.78
CA THR A 76 25.54 -8.88 -3.90
C THR A 76 26.05 -8.45 -2.53
N TYR A 77 25.54 -9.08 -1.49
CA TYR A 77 25.77 -8.64 -0.11
C TYR A 77 26.24 -9.78 0.79
N ASP A 78 26.84 -9.41 1.91
CA ASP A 78 27.11 -10.26 3.06
C ASP A 78 26.48 -9.58 4.28
N GLY A 79 25.59 -10.25 4.97
CA GLY A 79 24.87 -9.73 6.11
C GLY A 79 24.77 -10.76 7.24
N LYS A 80 24.47 -10.28 8.44
CA LYS A 80 24.34 -11.12 9.64
C LYS A 80 22.90 -11.28 10.09
N GLY A 81 21.92 -10.78 9.30
CA GLY A 81 20.51 -10.81 9.66
C GLY A 81 20.21 -9.96 10.91
N ILE A 82 20.79 -8.76 10.99
CA ILE A 82 20.52 -7.81 12.08
C ILE A 82 19.48 -6.83 11.57
N TYR A 83 18.23 -7.01 11.98
CA TYR A 83 17.15 -6.15 11.50
C TYR A 83 16.90 -5.00 12.45
N GLN A 84 16.96 -3.78 11.93
CA GLN A 84 16.68 -2.56 12.67
C GLN A 84 15.40 -1.92 12.18
N LEU A 85 14.50 -1.65 13.13
CA LEU A 85 13.30 -0.84 12.90
C LEU A 85 13.72 0.63 12.78
N THR A 86 13.32 1.29 11.71
CA THR A 86 13.61 2.69 11.40
C THR A 86 12.43 3.36 10.69
N ASN A 87 12.61 4.57 10.21
CA ASN A 87 11.63 5.30 9.43
C ASN A 87 12.08 5.48 7.98
N ASP A 88 11.08 5.67 7.12
CA ASP A 88 11.22 6.07 5.72
C ASP A 88 10.25 7.20 5.40
N ASP A 89 10.57 8.06 4.44
CA ASP A 89 9.77 9.23 4.04
C ASP A 89 9.39 9.24 2.55
N GLN A 90 9.64 8.16 1.83
CA GLN A 90 9.48 8.11 0.37
C GLN A 90 8.06 7.76 -0.11
N GLY A 91 7.17 7.29 0.79
CA GLY A 91 5.82 6.86 0.44
C GLY A 91 4.88 8.01 0.11
N ARG A 92 4.04 7.83 -0.90
CA ARG A 92 2.98 8.79 -1.24
C ARG A 92 1.78 8.11 -1.89
N THR A 93 0.61 8.73 -1.75
CA THR A 93 -0.61 8.31 -2.43
C THR A 93 -1.30 9.52 -3.05
N GLU A 94 -1.75 9.38 -4.28
CA GLU A 94 -2.59 10.35 -4.97
C GLU A 94 -3.84 9.63 -5.49
N ALA A 95 -5.01 10.18 -5.20
CA ALA A 95 -6.27 9.62 -5.67
C ALA A 95 -7.19 10.71 -6.20
N TYR A 96 -7.77 10.45 -7.35
CA TYR A 96 -8.76 11.28 -8.01
C TYR A 96 -10.04 10.48 -8.11
N THR A 97 -11.11 11.01 -7.54
CA THR A 97 -12.43 10.37 -7.58
C THR A 97 -13.43 11.31 -8.25
N ILE A 98 -14.19 10.76 -9.16
CA ILE A 98 -15.41 11.39 -9.68
C ILE A 98 -16.59 10.49 -9.36
N SER A 99 -17.63 11.06 -8.79
CA SER A 99 -18.88 10.35 -8.56
C SER A 99 -20.06 11.17 -9.08
N LEU A 100 -21.10 10.45 -9.44
CA LEU A 100 -22.35 11.05 -9.86
C LEU A 100 -23.51 10.25 -9.29
N SER A 101 -24.56 10.97 -8.92
CA SER A 101 -25.79 10.38 -8.45
C SER A 101 -27.00 11.13 -9.01
N LYS A 102 -28.10 10.41 -9.13
CA LYS A 102 -29.39 10.99 -9.48
C LYS A 102 -30.55 10.18 -8.93
N ASP A 103 -31.52 10.89 -8.43
CA ASP A 103 -32.82 10.38 -8.02
C ASP A 103 -33.84 10.61 -9.15
N PHE A 104 -34.46 9.53 -9.58
CA PHE A 104 -35.56 9.53 -10.56
C PHE A 104 -36.93 9.17 -9.92
N GLY A 105 -37.06 9.39 -8.60
CA GLY A 105 -38.21 9.00 -7.81
C GLY A 105 -38.07 7.57 -7.29
N ASP A 106 -38.71 6.61 -7.94
CA ASP A 106 -38.64 5.21 -7.53
C ASP A 106 -37.30 4.56 -7.86
N LEU A 107 -36.47 5.20 -8.68
CA LEU A 107 -35.19 4.70 -9.14
C LEU A 107 -34.06 5.65 -8.69
N GLN A 108 -33.08 5.11 -7.96
CA GLN A 108 -31.86 5.82 -7.57
C GLN A 108 -30.65 5.23 -8.29
N PHE A 109 -29.86 6.09 -8.90
CA PHE A 109 -28.61 5.71 -9.56
C PHE A 109 -27.42 6.38 -8.90
N ASN A 110 -26.35 5.60 -8.66
CA ASN A 110 -25.07 6.11 -8.21
C ASN A 110 -23.95 5.45 -9.03
N ALA A 111 -22.92 6.22 -9.36
CA ALA A 111 -21.71 5.70 -9.97
C ALA A 111 -20.51 6.49 -9.47
N GLY A 112 -19.36 5.81 -9.34
CA GLY A 112 -18.11 6.42 -8.95
C GLY A 112 -16.94 5.76 -9.64
N TYR A 113 -15.95 6.55 -10.01
CA TYR A 113 -14.69 6.09 -10.54
C TYR A 113 -13.55 6.73 -9.78
N THR A 114 -12.59 5.91 -9.36
CA THR A 114 -11.36 6.36 -8.71
C THR A 114 -10.16 5.89 -9.51
N HIS A 115 -9.25 6.82 -9.76
CA HIS A 115 -7.88 6.53 -10.19
C HIS A 115 -6.93 6.83 -9.04
N MET A 116 -6.08 5.84 -8.69
CA MET A 116 -5.13 5.95 -7.59
C MET A 116 -3.73 5.63 -8.09
N ASN A 117 -2.75 6.41 -7.63
CA ASN A 117 -1.34 6.09 -7.71
C ASN A 117 -0.76 6.08 -6.29
N ALA A 118 -0.16 4.97 -5.88
CA ALA A 118 0.42 4.82 -4.57
C ALA A 118 1.79 4.17 -4.66
N THR A 119 2.74 4.73 -3.92
CA THR A 119 4.09 4.18 -3.76
C THR A 119 4.42 4.06 -2.29
N ASP A 120 5.11 3.00 -1.93
CA ASP A 120 5.69 2.79 -0.61
C ASP A 120 7.05 2.08 -0.73
N VAL A 121 7.83 2.14 0.34
CA VAL A 121 9.07 1.36 0.46
C VAL A 121 8.76 -0.02 1.03
N TYR A 122 7.73 -0.10 1.88
CA TYR A 122 7.45 -1.29 2.66
C TYR A 122 5.97 -1.64 2.68
N ALA A 123 5.63 -2.75 2.02
CA ALA A 123 4.35 -3.42 2.26
C ALA A 123 4.46 -4.22 3.57
N LEU A 124 4.11 -3.62 4.71
CA LEU A 124 4.15 -4.27 6.01
C LEU A 124 3.16 -5.45 6.06
N THR A 125 3.64 -6.64 5.72
CA THR A 125 2.84 -7.88 5.71
C THR A 125 3.03 -8.71 6.97
N SER A 126 3.95 -8.33 7.85
CA SER A 126 4.25 -9.02 9.10
C SER A 126 4.56 -8.03 10.22
N ALA A 127 4.26 -8.42 11.46
CA ALA A 127 4.65 -7.69 12.67
C ALA A 127 6.09 -7.99 13.11
N GLN A 128 6.76 -8.96 12.48
CA GLN A 128 8.14 -9.33 12.78
C GLN A 128 9.06 -8.72 11.73
N SER A 129 10.13 -8.06 12.18
CA SER A 129 11.09 -7.37 11.33
C SER A 129 11.78 -8.31 10.33
N GLU A 130 12.19 -9.49 10.75
CA GLU A 130 12.78 -10.52 9.91
C GLU A 130 11.82 -10.92 8.77
N SER A 131 10.59 -11.28 9.12
CA SER A 131 9.59 -11.69 8.13
C SER A 131 9.16 -10.53 7.22
N ALA A 132 9.11 -9.31 7.73
CA ALA A 132 8.77 -8.14 6.93
C ALA A 132 9.89 -7.81 5.95
N TYR A 133 11.15 -7.81 6.41
CA TYR A 133 12.32 -7.54 5.57
C TYR A 133 12.54 -8.67 4.55
N GLY A 134 12.47 -9.94 4.98
CA GLY A 134 12.76 -11.10 4.14
C GLY A 134 11.72 -11.37 3.05
N ARG A 135 10.46 -10.92 3.21
CA ARG A 135 9.39 -11.12 2.22
C ARG A 135 9.17 -9.93 1.30
N MET A 136 9.96 -8.89 1.44
CA MET A 136 9.82 -7.71 0.61
C MET A 136 10.70 -7.85 -0.64
N PRO A 137 10.13 -7.80 -1.85
CA PRO A 137 10.90 -7.72 -3.08
C PRO A 137 11.75 -6.45 -3.08
N LYS A 138 13.06 -6.58 -3.28
CA LYS A 138 14.02 -5.49 -3.27
C LYS A 138 14.86 -5.51 -4.54
N HIS A 139 15.17 -4.34 -5.06
CA HIS A 139 16.16 -4.20 -6.13
C HIS A 139 17.58 -4.01 -5.55
N ASP A 140 17.68 -3.38 -4.39
CA ASP A 140 18.94 -3.09 -3.69
C ASP A 140 18.71 -3.25 -2.18
N GLY A 141 19.49 -4.12 -1.52
CA GLY A 141 19.37 -4.39 -0.10
C GLY A 141 19.82 -3.25 0.80
N GLU A 142 20.77 -2.41 0.34
CA GLU A 142 21.28 -1.25 1.10
C GLU A 142 20.44 0.02 0.87
N ASN A 143 19.87 0.19 -0.34
CA ASN A 143 19.17 1.42 -0.73
C ASN A 143 17.73 1.11 -1.12
N LEU A 144 16.88 0.95 -0.13
CA LEU A 144 15.47 0.74 -0.35
C LEU A 144 14.85 2.00 -0.98
N SER A 145 14.09 1.82 -2.04
CA SER A 145 13.42 2.90 -2.76
C SER A 145 11.92 2.63 -2.87
N ALA A 146 11.12 3.71 -2.84
CA ALA A 146 9.69 3.60 -3.01
C ALA A 146 9.36 2.99 -4.39
N GLN A 147 8.51 2.01 -4.36
CA GLN A 147 8.00 1.28 -5.51
C GLN A 147 6.48 1.36 -5.54
N ARG A 148 5.87 0.88 -6.61
CA ARG A 148 4.41 0.78 -6.69
C ARG A 148 3.88 -0.05 -5.53
N SER A 149 2.97 0.52 -4.74
CA SER A 149 2.41 -0.16 -3.56
C SER A 149 1.67 -1.45 -3.95
N ASN A 150 1.96 -2.53 -3.24
CA ASN A 150 1.26 -3.81 -3.44
C ASN A 150 -0.24 -3.74 -3.14
N PHE A 151 -0.68 -2.75 -2.36
CA PHE A 151 -2.08 -2.54 -2.01
C PHE A 151 -2.80 -1.56 -2.93
N MET A 152 -2.13 -1.07 -3.96
CA MET A 152 -2.72 -0.12 -4.90
C MET A 152 -3.74 -0.80 -5.80
N VAL A 153 -4.93 -0.22 -5.88
CA VAL A 153 -5.92 -0.49 -6.92
C VAL A 153 -5.96 0.74 -7.83
N GLU A 154 -5.26 0.67 -8.96
CA GLU A 154 -5.07 1.83 -9.85
C GLU A 154 -6.38 2.39 -10.40
N HIS A 155 -7.30 1.50 -10.78
CA HIS A 155 -8.60 1.87 -11.31
C HIS A 155 -9.69 1.12 -10.57
N LYS A 156 -10.68 1.86 -10.07
CA LYS A 156 -11.87 1.28 -9.44
C LYS A 156 -13.11 2.00 -9.93
N PHE A 157 -14.05 1.23 -10.44
CA PHE A 157 -15.39 1.69 -10.78
C PHE A 157 -16.41 0.97 -9.92
N ILE A 158 -17.38 1.70 -9.41
CA ILE A 158 -18.52 1.15 -8.69
C ILE A 158 -19.79 1.85 -9.17
N SER A 159 -20.86 1.10 -9.36
CA SER A 159 -22.17 1.67 -9.59
C SER A 159 -23.25 0.90 -8.87
N SER A 160 -24.31 1.60 -8.49
CA SER A 160 -25.51 0.99 -7.93
C SER A 160 -26.77 1.54 -8.61
N LEU A 161 -27.75 0.67 -8.68
CA LEU A 161 -29.10 0.98 -9.14
C LEU A 161 -30.08 0.39 -8.13
N ASP A 162 -30.87 1.25 -7.51
CA ASP A 162 -31.87 0.88 -6.52
C ASP A 162 -33.25 1.25 -7.04
N TYR A 163 -34.15 0.27 -7.14
CA TYR A 163 -35.53 0.46 -7.55
C TYR A 163 -36.48 0.06 -6.43
N THR A 164 -37.36 1.00 -6.04
CA THR A 164 -38.34 0.78 -4.98
C THR A 164 -39.74 0.76 -5.59
N THR A 165 -40.52 -0.25 -5.27
CA THR A 165 -41.90 -0.40 -5.74
C THR A 165 -42.74 -1.14 -4.71
N GLN A 166 -44.05 -1.02 -4.84
CA GLN A 166 -45.01 -1.76 -4.01
C GLN A 166 -45.48 -3.00 -4.76
N LEU A 167 -44.90 -4.15 -4.49
CA LEU A 167 -45.29 -5.42 -5.12
C LEU A 167 -46.34 -6.19 -4.33
N ILE A 168 -46.37 -6.05 -2.99
CA ILE A 168 -47.24 -6.82 -2.11
C ILE A 168 -48.00 -5.85 -1.19
N GLY A 169 -49.22 -5.48 -1.62
CA GLY A 169 -50.01 -4.49 -0.89
C GLY A 169 -49.31 -3.14 -0.80
N ASP A 170 -49.35 -2.52 0.37
CA ASP A 170 -48.74 -1.20 0.63
C ASP A 170 -47.27 -1.33 1.11
N ASN A 171 -46.65 -2.50 1.01
CA ASN A 171 -45.28 -2.70 1.45
C ASN A 171 -44.29 -2.33 0.35
N ASP A 172 -43.29 -1.50 0.71
CA ASP A 172 -42.20 -1.17 -0.17
C ASP A 172 -41.28 -2.36 -0.37
N THR A 173 -41.02 -2.68 -1.63
CA THR A 173 -40.06 -3.70 -2.05
C THR A 173 -38.94 -3.03 -2.81
N ARG A 174 -37.71 -3.20 -2.37
CA ARG A 174 -36.48 -2.64 -2.99
C ARG A 174 -35.71 -3.72 -3.72
N PHE A 175 -35.37 -3.42 -4.96
CA PHE A 175 -34.39 -4.19 -5.76
C PHE A 175 -33.11 -3.38 -5.90
N SER A 176 -31.99 -3.99 -5.55
CA SER A 176 -30.69 -3.34 -5.63
C SER A 176 -29.76 -4.13 -6.54
N LEU A 177 -29.11 -3.46 -7.47
CA LEU A 177 -28.04 -3.99 -8.30
C LEU A 177 -26.76 -3.20 -8.04
N VAL A 178 -25.68 -3.89 -7.72
CA VAL A 178 -24.36 -3.29 -7.53
C VAL A 178 -23.38 -3.91 -8.53
N TYR A 179 -22.66 -3.06 -9.24
CA TYR A 179 -21.58 -3.46 -10.12
C TYR A 179 -20.26 -2.87 -9.65
N VAL A 180 -19.21 -3.70 -9.56
CA VAL A 180 -17.86 -3.29 -9.18
C VAL A 180 -16.87 -3.83 -10.18
N ALA A 181 -16.04 -2.94 -10.74
CA ALA A 181 -14.90 -3.29 -11.55
C ALA A 181 -13.64 -2.64 -10.96
N LYS A 182 -12.55 -3.39 -10.88
CA LYS A 182 -11.27 -2.86 -10.39
C LYS A 182 -10.10 -3.48 -11.17
N SER A 183 -8.99 -2.75 -11.27
CA SER A 183 -7.73 -3.31 -11.73
C SER A 183 -7.21 -4.36 -10.75
N GLY A 184 -6.38 -5.28 -11.24
CA GLY A 184 -5.61 -6.17 -10.37
C GLY A 184 -4.65 -5.41 -9.48
N GLU A 185 -4.22 -6.06 -8.42
CA GLU A 185 -3.17 -5.54 -7.54
C GLU A 185 -1.80 -5.71 -8.23
N PRO A 186 -0.85 -4.78 -8.03
CA PRO A 186 0.51 -4.95 -8.48
C PRO A 186 1.13 -6.22 -7.89
N TYR A 187 2.01 -6.84 -8.64
CA TYR A 187 2.80 -7.98 -8.18
C TYR A 187 4.25 -7.80 -8.59
N SER A 188 5.14 -8.41 -7.84
CA SER A 188 6.58 -8.43 -8.13
C SER A 188 6.98 -9.80 -8.69
N VAL A 189 7.86 -9.80 -9.68
CA VAL A 189 8.52 -11.01 -10.16
C VAL A 189 9.87 -11.07 -9.43
N THR A 190 10.06 -12.13 -8.66
CA THR A 190 11.29 -12.37 -7.90
C THR A 190 12.05 -13.55 -8.50
N PHE A 191 13.34 -13.66 -8.18
CA PHE A 191 14.11 -14.84 -8.49
C PHE A 191 13.78 -15.95 -7.47
N ASP A 192 13.95 -17.19 -7.89
CA ASP A 192 13.89 -18.33 -6.97
C ASP A 192 15.26 -18.44 -6.26
N GLY A 193 15.22 -18.22 -4.94
CA GLY A 193 16.39 -18.21 -4.06
C GLY A 193 17.09 -16.85 -3.91
N ASP A 194 17.93 -16.76 -2.88
CA ASP A 194 18.67 -15.56 -2.48
C ASP A 194 19.78 -15.21 -3.49
N SER A 195 19.36 -14.59 -4.61
CA SER A 195 20.29 -14.24 -5.69
C SER A 195 21.24 -13.09 -5.34
N MET A 196 20.90 -12.27 -4.36
CA MET A 196 21.71 -11.16 -3.89
C MET A 196 22.51 -11.48 -2.64
N THR A 197 22.31 -12.66 -2.05
CA THR A 197 22.93 -13.12 -0.80
C THR A 197 22.72 -12.15 0.38
N ASP A 198 21.57 -11.49 0.39
CA ASP A 198 21.18 -10.53 1.42
C ASP A 198 20.27 -11.15 2.51
N GLY A 199 20.05 -12.48 2.45
CA GLY A 199 19.25 -13.25 3.38
C GLY A 199 17.76 -13.28 3.03
N ASN A 200 17.42 -13.00 1.77
CA ASN A 200 16.03 -13.04 1.26
C ASN A 200 15.89 -14.00 0.08
N ASP A 201 14.77 -14.68 0.03
CA ASP A 201 14.35 -15.58 -1.06
C ASP A 201 13.45 -14.86 -2.08
#